data_8988f989af6a590e6c7af3e88516c7f0
#
_entry.id   8988f989af6a590e6c7af3e88516c7f0
#
_cell.length_a   1.000
_cell.length_b   1.000
_cell.length_c   1.000
_cell.angle_alpha   90.00
_cell.angle_beta   90.00
_cell.angle_gamma   90.00
#
_symmetry.space_group_name_H-M   'P 1'
#
loop_
_entity.id
_entity.type
_entity.pdbx_description
1 polymer ?
#
loop_
_entity_poly.entity_id
_entity_poly.type
_entity_poly.pdbx_seq_one_letter_code
_entity_poly.pdbx_strand_id
1 'polypeptide(L)'
;MKSYNGIEVTENFYEFFAPYFLDIISHINDPREQDNYNLRYSLSSYLSVIILGLCQGATSMRQIVLFSKDEAFRERASFLFAGANVAQSQNAFTNLVEQLDPHAFQERYNMMLHELSHSGALVPFAVQGLRIGALDGIELHHHIYTDRQNVTACAYCLKRRHKKGTAQEREECFHRTAVLTLVGHPGSIFCEQEPLQCIEDGSDKGSEKKAAKRLLHRIDENHLFDLMDVIVCDALYADADFITTVQSYGIIPVMRIKQENYNIMQEVNDLSQHVSFSREDYDYERKISYRYRIFEHLTSWKTYKEQLCIVEIHEQLHDGKTQQARWVFPQEYATQLLPVLVREFGHLRWQEEINEFKLANQHLHIKHMLHHEPNSIQIFLFLKLFVLTFFSLFVAQHEPRLQKKHIL
;
A
#
# COMPACT_ATOMS: atom_id res chain seq x y z
N MET A 1 -17.44 -31.08 5.69
CA MET A 1 -16.93 -29.84 5.07
C MET A 1 -18.07 -29.26 4.25
N LYS A 2 -18.68 -28.14 4.67
CA LYS A 2 -19.60 -27.41 3.81
C LYS A 2 -18.75 -26.83 2.67
N SER A 3 -19.08 -27.16 1.42
CA SER A 3 -18.47 -26.52 0.26
C SER A 3 -18.81 -25.05 0.34
N TYR A 4 -17.79 -24.20 0.42
CA TYR A 4 -17.94 -22.74 0.38
C TYR A 4 -18.52 -22.40 -1.01
N ASN A 5 -19.72 -21.87 -1.05
CA ASN A 5 -20.29 -21.32 -2.26
C ASN A 5 -19.63 -19.94 -2.50
N GLY A 6 -18.67 -19.86 -3.40
CA GLY A 6 -17.96 -18.61 -3.69
C GLY A 6 -18.87 -17.44 -4.09
N ILE A 7 -20.08 -17.74 -4.61
CA ILE A 7 -21.10 -16.74 -4.93
C ILE A 7 -21.63 -16.08 -3.65
N GLU A 8 -21.94 -16.87 -2.62
CA GLU A 8 -22.47 -16.36 -1.35
C GLU A 8 -21.45 -15.45 -0.63
N VAL A 9 -20.17 -15.84 -0.62
CA VAL A 9 -19.09 -14.98 -0.06
C VAL A 9 -18.99 -13.65 -0.81
N THR A 10 -19.11 -13.68 -2.12
CA THR A 10 -19.03 -12.48 -2.95
C THR A 10 -20.22 -11.54 -2.71
N GLU A 11 -21.43 -12.09 -2.57
CA GLU A 11 -22.64 -11.30 -2.27
C GLU A 11 -22.54 -10.66 -0.88
N ASN A 12 -22.16 -11.44 0.14
CA ASN A 12 -21.96 -10.93 1.49
C ASN A 12 -20.87 -9.82 1.54
N PHE A 13 -19.80 -9.94 0.75
CA PHE A 13 -18.80 -8.89 0.66
C PHE A 13 -19.37 -7.60 0.07
N TYR A 14 -20.13 -7.66 -1.01
CA TYR A 14 -20.71 -6.47 -1.62
C TYR A 14 -21.75 -5.80 -0.70
N GLU A 15 -22.57 -6.55 -0.01
CA GLU A 15 -23.50 -6.03 0.99
C GLU A 15 -22.78 -5.33 2.15
N PHE A 16 -21.64 -5.89 2.59
CA PHE A 16 -20.78 -5.27 3.59
C PHE A 16 -20.10 -3.99 3.06
N PHE A 17 -19.59 -4.02 1.83
CA PHE A 17 -18.81 -2.97 1.23
C PHE A 17 -19.61 -1.74 0.79
N ALA A 18 -20.81 -1.98 0.22
CA ALA A 18 -21.60 -0.93 -0.43
C ALA A 18 -21.92 0.28 0.47
N PRO A 19 -22.32 0.14 1.74
CA PRO A 19 -22.59 1.28 2.62
C PRO A 19 -21.39 2.21 2.79
N TYR A 20 -20.20 1.67 2.97
CA TYR A 20 -18.96 2.45 3.13
C TYR A 20 -18.60 3.20 1.85
N PHE A 21 -18.76 2.54 0.70
CA PHE A 21 -18.50 3.18 -0.58
C PHE A 21 -19.51 4.30 -0.87
N LEU A 22 -20.78 4.06 -0.60
CA LEU A 22 -21.85 5.08 -0.76
C LEU A 22 -21.61 6.27 0.17
N ASP A 23 -21.13 6.04 1.38
CA ASP A 23 -20.76 7.11 2.29
C ASP A 23 -19.63 7.99 1.72
N ILE A 24 -18.54 7.40 1.24
CA ILE A 24 -17.46 8.15 0.58
C ILE A 24 -18.03 9.03 -0.55
N ILE A 25 -18.70 8.41 -1.50
CA ILE A 25 -19.13 9.13 -2.72
C ILE A 25 -20.22 10.18 -2.46
N SER A 26 -20.99 10.06 -1.38
CA SER A 26 -22.01 11.04 -1.00
C SER A 26 -21.39 12.38 -0.55
N HIS A 27 -20.11 12.38 -0.15
CA HIS A 27 -19.37 13.56 0.27
C HIS A 27 -18.48 14.16 -0.82
N ILE A 28 -18.40 13.51 -1.98
CA ILE A 28 -17.63 14.03 -3.12
C ILE A 28 -18.47 15.01 -3.91
N ASN A 29 -17.94 16.20 -4.11
CA ASN A 29 -18.58 17.19 -4.96
C ASN A 29 -18.59 16.74 -6.42
N ASP A 30 -19.76 16.80 -7.06
CA ASP A 30 -19.86 16.55 -8.50
C ASP A 30 -19.27 17.75 -9.26
N PRO A 31 -18.17 17.57 -10.02
CA PRO A 31 -17.53 18.70 -10.70
C PRO A 31 -18.31 19.22 -11.92
N ARG A 32 -19.37 18.52 -12.31
CA ARG A 32 -20.20 18.90 -13.45
C ARG A 32 -21.18 20.00 -13.03
N GLU A 33 -21.50 20.90 -13.97
CA GLU A 33 -22.48 21.93 -13.72
C GLU A 33 -23.87 21.33 -13.37
N GLN A 34 -24.32 21.56 -12.15
CA GLN A 34 -25.55 20.95 -11.61
C GLN A 34 -26.82 21.49 -12.32
N ASP A 35 -26.76 22.71 -12.87
CA ASP A 35 -27.86 23.33 -13.62
C ASP A 35 -27.95 22.82 -15.05
N ASN A 36 -27.09 21.92 -15.46
CA ASN A 36 -27.10 21.35 -16.81
C ASN A 36 -28.20 20.29 -16.93
N TYR A 37 -29.28 20.62 -17.59
CA TYR A 37 -30.42 19.72 -17.83
C TYR A 37 -30.06 18.43 -18.60
N ASN A 38 -28.86 18.34 -19.16
CA ASN A 38 -28.35 17.11 -19.81
C ASN A 38 -27.71 16.12 -18.82
N LEU A 39 -27.60 16.46 -17.55
CA LEU A 39 -27.14 15.53 -16.51
C LEU A 39 -28.15 14.41 -16.29
N ARG A 40 -27.99 13.28 -16.96
CA ARG A 40 -28.88 12.12 -16.88
C ARG A 40 -28.59 11.20 -15.70
N TYR A 41 -27.36 11.22 -15.20
CA TYR A 41 -26.87 10.28 -14.17
C TYR A 41 -26.10 11.04 -13.12
N SER A 42 -26.28 10.66 -11.86
CA SER A 42 -25.55 11.22 -10.72
C SER A 42 -24.07 10.79 -10.73
N LEU A 43 -23.22 11.53 -10.02
CA LEU A 43 -21.83 11.14 -9.76
C LEU A 43 -21.77 9.75 -9.11
N SER A 44 -22.61 9.51 -8.10
CA SER A 44 -22.73 8.22 -7.43
C SER A 44 -22.96 7.07 -8.41
N SER A 45 -23.85 7.24 -9.40
CA SER A 45 -24.10 6.22 -10.41
C SER A 45 -22.87 5.90 -11.25
N TYR A 46 -22.10 6.89 -11.66
CA TYR A 46 -20.84 6.67 -12.41
C TYR A 46 -19.80 5.95 -11.58
N LEU A 47 -19.56 6.41 -10.35
CA LEU A 47 -18.55 5.83 -9.46
C LEU A 47 -18.90 4.40 -9.06
N SER A 48 -20.19 4.09 -8.87
CA SER A 48 -20.65 2.73 -8.60
C SER A 48 -20.39 1.78 -9.76
N VAL A 49 -20.60 2.22 -11.01
CA VAL A 49 -20.25 1.42 -12.18
C VAL A 49 -18.75 1.22 -12.30
N ILE A 50 -17.96 2.26 -12.01
CA ILE A 50 -16.49 2.16 -12.01
C ILE A 50 -16.02 1.15 -10.98
N ILE A 51 -16.43 1.26 -9.72
CA ILE A 51 -15.96 0.37 -8.65
C ILE A 51 -16.35 -1.09 -8.90
N LEU A 52 -17.57 -1.35 -9.36
CA LEU A 52 -17.99 -2.69 -9.73
C LEU A 52 -17.19 -3.24 -10.91
N GLY A 53 -16.91 -2.41 -11.92
CA GLY A 53 -16.05 -2.79 -13.04
C GLY A 53 -14.63 -3.16 -12.58
N LEU A 54 -14.06 -2.40 -11.64
CA LEU A 54 -12.77 -2.72 -11.02
C LEU A 54 -12.81 -4.05 -10.26
N CYS A 55 -13.86 -4.29 -9.47
CA CYS A 55 -14.06 -5.54 -8.75
C CYS A 55 -14.23 -6.75 -9.69
N GLN A 56 -14.69 -6.53 -10.92
CA GLN A 56 -14.76 -7.56 -11.97
C GLN A 56 -13.46 -7.67 -12.80
N GLY A 57 -12.40 -6.99 -12.38
CA GLY A 57 -11.09 -7.07 -13.03
C GLY A 57 -10.97 -6.26 -14.32
N ALA A 58 -11.73 -5.17 -14.47
CA ALA A 58 -11.56 -4.26 -15.60
C ALA A 58 -10.14 -3.70 -15.66
N THR A 59 -9.50 -3.83 -16.83
CA THR A 59 -8.15 -3.31 -17.11
C THR A 59 -8.17 -2.05 -17.99
N SER A 60 -9.36 -1.57 -18.39
CA SER A 60 -9.48 -0.36 -19.19
C SER A 60 -10.84 0.30 -19.00
N MET A 61 -10.91 1.61 -19.22
CA MET A 61 -12.18 2.33 -19.26
C MET A 61 -13.14 1.76 -20.29
N ARG A 62 -12.63 1.24 -21.41
CA ARG A 62 -13.44 0.55 -22.41
C ARG A 62 -14.16 -0.68 -21.85
N GLN A 63 -13.47 -1.47 -20.99
CA GLN A 63 -14.13 -2.62 -20.34
C GLN A 63 -15.20 -2.19 -19.36
N ILE A 64 -14.97 -1.14 -18.55
CA ILE A 64 -15.98 -0.58 -17.66
C ILE A 64 -17.22 -0.16 -18.46
N VAL A 65 -17.02 0.51 -19.61
CA VAL A 65 -18.11 0.89 -20.51
C VAL A 65 -18.84 -0.32 -21.11
N LEU A 66 -18.13 -1.38 -21.41
CA LEU A 66 -18.76 -2.62 -21.89
C LEU A 66 -19.61 -3.28 -20.81
N PHE A 67 -19.08 -3.37 -19.57
CA PHE A 67 -19.84 -3.85 -18.42
C PHE A 67 -21.08 -3.01 -18.16
N SER A 68 -20.98 -1.67 -18.23
CA SER A 68 -22.14 -0.78 -18.03
C SER A 68 -23.26 -0.95 -19.06
N LYS A 69 -23.01 -1.60 -20.21
CA LYS A 69 -24.00 -1.91 -21.23
C LYS A 69 -24.64 -3.29 -21.04
N ASP A 70 -24.02 -4.15 -20.25
CA ASP A 70 -24.58 -5.46 -19.93
C ASP A 70 -25.75 -5.33 -18.96
N GLU A 71 -26.85 -6.01 -19.27
CA GLU A 71 -28.10 -5.88 -18.50
C GLU A 71 -27.95 -6.48 -17.09
N ALA A 72 -27.37 -7.66 -16.98
CA ALA A 72 -27.18 -8.34 -15.68
C ALA A 72 -26.23 -7.54 -14.78
N PHE A 73 -25.19 -6.91 -15.35
CA PHE A 73 -24.30 -6.01 -14.63
C PHE A 73 -25.07 -4.79 -14.09
N ARG A 74 -25.92 -4.18 -14.92
CA ARG A 74 -26.70 -3.00 -14.52
C ARG A 74 -27.74 -3.31 -13.45
N GLU A 75 -28.41 -4.45 -13.54
CA GLU A 75 -29.35 -4.91 -12.51
C GLU A 75 -28.63 -5.10 -11.17
N ARG A 76 -27.46 -5.76 -11.19
CA ARG A 76 -26.65 -5.94 -9.99
C ARG A 76 -26.12 -4.60 -9.43
N ALA A 77 -25.64 -3.71 -10.29
CA ALA A 77 -25.20 -2.37 -9.88
C ALA A 77 -26.34 -1.57 -9.24
N SER A 78 -27.53 -1.64 -9.81
CA SER A 78 -28.73 -0.96 -9.26
C SER A 78 -29.16 -1.55 -7.92
N PHE A 79 -29.04 -2.86 -7.74
CA PHE A 79 -29.34 -3.54 -6.48
C PHE A 79 -28.39 -3.13 -5.36
N LEU A 80 -27.07 -3.15 -5.65
CA LEU A 80 -26.04 -2.87 -4.64
C LEU A 80 -25.90 -1.37 -4.30
N PHE A 81 -26.11 -0.50 -5.28
CA PHE A 81 -25.81 0.94 -5.18
C PHE A 81 -26.99 1.83 -5.63
N ALA A 82 -28.19 1.49 -5.25
CA ALA A 82 -29.41 2.30 -5.41
C ALA A 82 -29.40 3.28 -6.60
N GLY A 83 -29.70 2.79 -7.81
CA GLY A 83 -29.82 3.65 -8.99
C GLY A 83 -28.57 3.74 -9.88
N ALA A 84 -27.53 2.95 -9.63
CA ALA A 84 -26.33 2.88 -10.48
C ALA A 84 -26.61 2.19 -11.83
N ASN A 85 -27.44 2.82 -12.68
CA ASN A 85 -27.79 2.31 -14.00
C ASN A 85 -27.27 3.27 -15.08
N VAL A 86 -25.94 3.24 -15.31
CA VAL A 86 -25.28 4.13 -16.28
C VAL A 86 -24.81 3.37 -17.49
N ALA A 87 -25.30 3.75 -18.65
CA ALA A 87 -24.82 3.27 -19.95
C ALA A 87 -24.35 4.47 -20.79
N GLN A 88 -23.12 4.89 -20.60
CA GLN A 88 -22.53 6.06 -21.24
C GLN A 88 -21.33 5.72 -22.13
N SER A 89 -20.85 6.74 -22.86
CA SER A 89 -19.64 6.62 -23.66
C SER A 89 -18.39 6.60 -22.79
N GLN A 90 -17.28 6.08 -23.32
CA GLN A 90 -15.99 6.11 -22.63
C GLN A 90 -15.58 7.55 -22.26
N ASN A 91 -15.79 8.51 -23.16
CA ASN A 91 -15.45 9.92 -22.91
C ASN A 91 -16.22 10.51 -21.71
N ALA A 92 -17.48 10.10 -21.49
CA ALA A 92 -18.26 10.57 -20.36
C ALA A 92 -17.64 10.10 -19.03
N PHE A 93 -17.11 8.87 -18.95
CA PHE A 93 -16.42 8.35 -17.79
C PHE A 93 -15.05 9.00 -17.59
N THR A 94 -14.25 9.12 -18.66
CA THR A 94 -12.89 9.69 -18.54
C THR A 94 -12.94 11.17 -18.16
N ASN A 95 -13.76 11.98 -18.85
CA ASN A 95 -13.88 13.40 -18.55
C ASN A 95 -14.41 13.67 -17.13
N LEU A 96 -15.26 12.78 -16.60
CA LEU A 96 -15.70 12.90 -15.22
C LEU A 96 -14.54 12.65 -14.25
N VAL A 97 -13.81 11.54 -14.41
CA VAL A 97 -12.75 11.16 -13.49
C VAL A 97 -11.57 12.15 -13.53
N GLU A 98 -11.26 12.75 -14.68
CA GLU A 98 -10.26 13.80 -14.81
C GLU A 98 -10.56 15.06 -13.96
N GLN A 99 -11.84 15.37 -13.76
CA GLN A 99 -12.29 16.56 -13.05
C GLN A 99 -12.47 16.33 -11.55
N LEU A 100 -12.48 15.09 -11.08
CA LEU A 100 -12.61 14.76 -9.67
C LEU A 100 -11.35 15.14 -8.89
N ASP A 101 -11.53 15.57 -7.65
CA ASP A 101 -10.45 15.86 -6.72
C ASP A 101 -10.06 14.59 -5.94
N PRO A 102 -8.86 14.03 -6.14
CA PRO A 102 -8.39 12.88 -5.36
C PRO A 102 -8.31 13.14 -3.86
N HIS A 103 -8.04 14.39 -3.43
CA HIS A 103 -7.93 14.75 -2.03
C HIS A 103 -9.28 14.62 -1.30
N ALA A 104 -10.39 14.98 -1.95
CA ALA A 104 -11.72 14.84 -1.36
C ALA A 104 -12.05 13.37 -0.99
N PHE A 105 -11.63 12.41 -1.83
CA PHE A 105 -11.76 10.98 -1.51
C PHE A 105 -10.93 10.60 -0.28
N GLN A 106 -9.70 11.08 -0.22
CA GLN A 106 -8.79 10.75 0.87
C GLN A 106 -9.26 11.36 2.19
N GLU A 107 -9.69 12.62 2.20
CA GLU A 107 -10.21 13.31 3.39
C GLU A 107 -11.41 12.56 4.01
N ARG A 108 -12.42 12.21 3.19
CA ARG A 108 -13.58 11.45 3.70
C ARG A 108 -13.16 10.06 4.19
N TYR A 109 -12.25 9.42 3.49
CA TYR A 109 -11.72 8.13 3.90
C TYR A 109 -10.95 8.19 5.22
N ASN A 110 -10.18 9.25 5.46
CA ASN A 110 -9.47 9.45 6.72
C ASN A 110 -10.46 9.54 7.90
N MET A 111 -11.58 10.26 7.74
CA MET A 111 -12.63 10.29 8.74
C MET A 111 -13.21 8.90 9.00
N MET A 112 -13.46 8.12 7.96
CA MET A 112 -13.93 6.74 8.06
C MET A 112 -12.93 5.83 8.78
N LEU A 113 -11.61 5.98 8.55
CA LEU A 113 -10.58 5.23 9.28
C LEU A 113 -10.64 5.51 10.78
N HIS A 114 -10.84 6.75 11.19
CA HIS A 114 -11.05 7.11 12.60
C HIS A 114 -12.32 6.45 13.17
N GLU A 115 -13.43 6.48 12.44
CA GLU A 115 -14.67 5.80 12.83
C GLU A 115 -14.45 4.28 13.00
N LEU A 116 -13.76 3.64 12.07
CA LEU A 116 -13.40 2.21 12.13
C LEU A 116 -12.47 1.90 13.32
N SER A 117 -11.53 2.79 13.63
CA SER A 117 -10.67 2.66 14.80
C SER A 117 -11.47 2.75 16.11
N HIS A 118 -12.31 3.77 16.25
CA HIS A 118 -13.13 3.96 17.44
C HIS A 118 -14.14 2.82 17.65
N SER A 119 -14.66 2.24 16.60
CA SER A 119 -15.55 1.06 16.69
C SER A 119 -14.82 -0.22 17.06
N GLY A 120 -13.50 -0.22 17.10
CA GLY A 120 -12.67 -1.40 17.33
C GLY A 120 -12.50 -2.32 16.11
N ALA A 121 -12.96 -1.92 14.92
CA ALA A 121 -12.85 -2.72 13.71
C ALA A 121 -11.38 -2.96 13.27
N LEU A 122 -10.45 -2.10 13.71
CA LEU A 122 -9.02 -2.24 13.41
C LEU A 122 -8.25 -3.08 14.44
N VAL A 123 -8.85 -3.46 15.56
CA VAL A 123 -8.18 -4.28 16.61
C VAL A 123 -7.59 -5.59 16.07
N PRO A 124 -8.24 -6.32 15.15
CA PRO A 124 -7.68 -7.56 14.60
C PRO A 124 -6.37 -7.39 13.82
N PHE A 125 -6.05 -6.16 13.42
CA PHE A 125 -4.81 -5.84 12.68
C PHE A 125 -3.63 -5.52 13.58
N ALA A 126 -3.83 -5.40 14.91
CA ALA A 126 -2.75 -5.22 15.86
C ALA A 126 -1.98 -6.53 16.08
N VAL A 127 -0.66 -6.43 16.19
CA VAL A 127 0.25 -7.54 16.50
C VAL A 127 0.80 -7.36 17.89
N GLN A 128 0.41 -8.23 18.81
CA GLN A 128 0.73 -8.12 20.25
C GLN A 128 0.44 -6.72 20.85
N GLY A 129 -0.64 -6.12 20.40
CA GLY A 129 -1.09 -4.81 20.87
C GLY A 129 -0.47 -3.62 20.14
N LEU A 130 0.48 -3.84 19.22
CA LEU A 130 1.07 -2.78 18.39
C LEU A 130 0.42 -2.74 17.01
N ARG A 131 0.12 -1.56 16.54
CA ARG A 131 -0.41 -1.29 15.20
C ARG A 131 0.74 -0.88 14.30
N ILE A 132 0.90 -1.60 13.19
CA ILE A 132 2.11 -1.52 12.36
C ILE A 132 1.73 -0.89 11.02
N GLY A 133 2.32 0.27 10.73
CA GLY A 133 2.32 0.87 9.41
C GLY A 133 3.44 0.29 8.56
N ALA A 134 3.16 -0.18 7.35
CA ALA A 134 4.14 -0.51 6.34
C ALA A 134 4.17 0.60 5.29
N LEU A 135 5.36 1.13 5.03
CA LEU A 135 5.58 2.17 4.03
C LEU A 135 6.42 1.60 2.89
N ASP A 136 5.87 1.63 1.69
CA ASP A 136 6.55 1.13 0.49
C ASP A 136 6.14 1.90 -0.77
N GLY A 137 6.88 1.73 -1.85
CA GLY A 137 6.62 2.34 -3.15
C GLY A 137 5.99 1.36 -4.13
N ILE A 138 4.81 1.67 -4.64
CA ILE A 138 4.17 0.89 -5.71
C ILE A 138 4.55 1.49 -7.07
N GLU A 139 5.13 0.67 -7.93
CA GLU A 139 5.32 1.03 -9.34
C GLU A 139 4.04 0.71 -10.10
N LEU A 140 3.46 1.78 -10.65
CA LEU A 140 2.26 1.72 -11.48
C LEU A 140 2.72 1.73 -12.94
N HIS A 141 1.90 1.30 -13.83
CA HIS A 141 2.07 1.32 -15.28
C HIS A 141 3.46 1.69 -15.79
N HIS A 142 3.99 0.90 -16.68
CA HIS A 142 5.16 1.26 -17.48
C HIS A 142 4.82 1.18 -18.96
N HIS A 143 5.36 2.08 -19.74
CA HIS A 143 5.30 2.06 -21.19
C HIS A 143 6.70 2.26 -21.78
N ILE A 144 7.10 1.36 -22.66
CA ILE A 144 8.40 1.42 -23.32
C ILE A 144 8.20 2.14 -24.65
N TYR A 145 8.80 3.30 -24.77
CA TYR A 145 8.79 4.08 -26.02
C TYR A 145 9.98 3.71 -26.89
N THR A 146 9.68 3.35 -28.12
CA THR A 146 10.69 3.14 -29.18
C THR A 146 11.00 4.43 -29.92
N ASP A 147 10.08 5.41 -29.88
CA ASP A 147 10.24 6.72 -30.52
C ASP A 147 10.10 7.83 -29.47
N ARG A 148 11.16 8.64 -29.32
CA ARG A 148 11.26 9.73 -28.31
C ARG A 148 10.36 10.93 -28.62
N GLN A 149 9.81 11.03 -29.83
CA GLN A 149 9.12 12.25 -30.28
C GLN A 149 7.64 12.33 -29.85
N ASN A 150 7.06 11.22 -29.39
CA ASN A 150 5.61 11.11 -29.11
C ASN A 150 5.27 10.80 -27.65
N VAL A 151 6.18 11.07 -26.71
CA VAL A 151 5.90 10.82 -25.28
C VAL A 151 5.06 11.95 -24.70
N THR A 152 3.78 11.73 -24.52
CA THR A 152 2.93 12.61 -23.70
C THR A 152 3.26 12.36 -22.23
N ALA A 153 4.20 13.12 -21.69
CA ALA A 153 4.57 13.04 -20.29
C ALA A 153 3.59 13.86 -19.45
N CYS A 154 3.07 13.27 -18.37
CA CYS A 154 2.37 14.01 -17.32
C CYS A 154 3.35 14.43 -16.21
N ALA A 155 2.91 15.26 -15.24
CA ALA A 155 3.73 15.75 -14.15
C ALA A 155 4.32 14.65 -13.24
N TYR A 156 3.76 13.45 -13.25
CA TYR A 156 4.19 12.30 -12.44
C TYR A 156 4.91 11.22 -13.26
N CYS A 157 5.16 11.43 -14.57
CA CYS A 157 5.91 10.48 -15.39
C CYS A 157 7.38 10.46 -15.01
N LEU A 158 7.84 9.34 -14.47
CA LEU A 158 9.25 9.04 -14.23
C LEU A 158 9.84 8.36 -15.47
N LYS A 159 11.14 8.57 -15.73
CA LYS A 159 11.82 8.04 -16.90
C LYS A 159 12.97 7.14 -16.52
N ARG A 160 13.04 5.97 -17.14
CA ARG A 160 14.14 5.01 -16.98
C ARG A 160 14.72 4.67 -18.35
N ARG A 161 16.04 4.76 -18.50
CA ARG A 161 16.73 4.41 -19.74
C ARG A 161 17.33 3.02 -19.65
N HIS A 162 16.95 2.16 -20.58
CA HIS A 162 17.51 0.82 -20.74
C HIS A 162 18.55 0.80 -21.84
N LYS A 163 19.62 -0.01 -21.68
CA LYS A 163 20.71 -0.18 -22.67
C LYS A 163 21.30 1.13 -23.16
N LYS A 164 21.54 2.06 -22.24
CA LYS A 164 22.06 3.40 -22.50
C LYS A 164 23.33 3.33 -23.37
N GLY A 165 23.38 4.16 -24.43
CA GLY A 165 24.52 4.25 -25.34
C GLY A 165 24.62 3.15 -26.39
N THR A 166 23.60 2.30 -26.56
CA THR A 166 23.54 1.27 -27.60
C THR A 166 22.46 1.58 -28.64
N ALA A 167 22.53 0.93 -29.81
CA ALA A 167 21.47 1.00 -30.84
C ALA A 167 20.11 0.46 -30.36
N GLN A 168 20.08 -0.23 -29.22
CA GLN A 168 18.87 -0.78 -28.58
C GLN A 168 18.41 0.06 -27.38
N GLU A 169 18.88 1.29 -27.25
CA GLU A 169 18.46 2.17 -26.17
C GLU A 169 16.94 2.44 -26.25
N ARG A 170 16.27 2.24 -25.11
CA ARG A 170 14.84 2.46 -24.97
C ARG A 170 14.58 3.34 -23.76
N GLU A 171 13.59 4.20 -23.86
CA GLU A 171 13.09 4.98 -22.73
C GLU A 171 11.78 4.36 -22.22
N GLU A 172 11.75 4.07 -20.94
CA GLU A 172 10.55 3.61 -20.23
C GLU A 172 10.01 4.78 -19.43
N CYS A 173 8.71 5.03 -19.57
CA CYS A 173 7.97 5.93 -18.70
C CYS A 173 7.10 5.11 -17.76
N PHE A 174 7.16 5.43 -16.48
CA PHE A 174 6.41 4.74 -15.43
C PHE A 174 5.98 5.73 -14.36
N HIS A 175 5.04 5.32 -13.52
CA HIS A 175 4.61 6.06 -12.36
C HIS A 175 4.96 5.26 -11.10
N ARG A 176 5.25 5.97 -10.00
CA ARG A 176 5.45 5.37 -8.70
C ARG A 176 4.73 6.20 -7.64
N THR A 177 4.16 5.53 -6.66
CA THR A 177 3.43 6.15 -5.56
C THR A 177 3.93 5.55 -4.26
N ALA A 178 4.28 6.39 -3.28
CA ALA A 178 4.51 5.93 -1.91
C ALA A 178 3.15 5.65 -1.28
N VAL A 179 3.02 4.53 -0.60
CA VAL A 179 1.78 4.09 0.05
C VAL A 179 2.08 3.68 1.48
N LEU A 180 1.24 4.10 2.40
CA LEU A 180 1.25 3.66 3.79
C LEU A 180 0.00 2.82 4.06
N THR A 181 0.19 1.64 4.62
CA THR A 181 -0.87 0.72 5.01
C THR A 181 -0.68 0.26 6.45
N LEU A 182 -1.74 0.05 7.20
CA LEU A 182 -1.69 -0.75 8.42
C LEU A 182 -1.67 -2.22 8.02
N VAL A 183 -0.69 -2.97 8.50
CA VAL A 183 -0.52 -4.38 8.19
C VAL A 183 -0.78 -5.25 9.41
N GLY A 184 -1.48 -6.35 9.20
CA GLY A 184 -1.79 -7.32 10.24
C GLY A 184 -2.10 -8.69 9.65
N HIS A 185 -2.34 -9.68 10.53
CA HIS A 185 -2.64 -11.05 10.08
C HIS A 185 -3.87 -11.18 9.16
N PRO A 186 -4.94 -10.37 9.32
CA PRO A 186 -6.09 -10.45 8.41
C PRO A 186 -5.84 -9.89 7.02
N GLY A 187 -4.83 -9.04 6.86
CA GLY A 187 -4.55 -8.32 5.63
C GLY A 187 -4.03 -6.89 5.89
N SER A 188 -4.26 -5.96 4.97
CA SER A 188 -3.86 -4.57 5.11
C SER A 188 -5.03 -3.60 5.01
N ILE A 189 -4.85 -2.47 5.69
CA ILE A 189 -5.74 -1.31 5.66
C ILE A 189 -4.95 -0.16 5.02
N PHE A 190 -5.32 0.24 3.84
CA PHE A 190 -4.77 1.42 3.19
C PHE A 190 -4.96 2.66 4.08
N CYS A 191 -3.95 3.49 4.23
CA CYS A 191 -4.04 4.74 4.98
C CYS A 191 -3.90 5.95 4.06
N GLU A 192 -2.81 6.05 3.30
CA GLU A 192 -2.51 7.23 2.51
C GLU A 192 -1.60 6.89 1.32
N GLN A 193 -1.66 7.69 0.27
CA GLN A 193 -0.81 7.57 -0.92
C GLN A 193 -0.24 8.93 -1.33
N GLU A 194 1.00 8.92 -1.83
CA GLU A 194 1.64 10.12 -2.37
C GLU A 194 2.36 9.79 -3.68
N PRO A 195 1.94 10.35 -4.82
CA PRO A 195 2.63 10.12 -6.08
C PRO A 195 4.02 10.77 -6.07
N LEU A 196 5.01 10.07 -6.64
CA LEU A 196 6.32 10.64 -6.87
C LEU A 196 6.22 11.70 -7.96
N GLN A 197 6.81 12.85 -7.69
CA GLN A 197 6.87 13.94 -8.66
C GLN A 197 8.08 13.76 -9.58
N CYS A 198 7.91 14.07 -10.85
CA CYS A 198 9.01 14.12 -11.81
C CYS A 198 10.00 15.21 -11.39
N ILE A 199 11.29 14.86 -11.29
CA ILE A 199 12.37 15.83 -11.16
C ILE A 199 12.73 16.31 -12.58
N GLU A 200 13.22 17.54 -12.73
CA GLU A 200 13.54 18.14 -14.05
C GLU A 200 14.47 17.27 -14.92
N ASP A 201 15.37 16.49 -14.30
CA ASP A 201 16.25 15.55 -14.99
C ASP A 201 15.62 14.17 -15.26
N GLY A 202 14.37 13.96 -14.83
CA GLY A 202 13.65 12.70 -14.99
C GLY A 202 14.21 11.56 -14.13
N SER A 203 15.08 11.84 -13.14
CA SER A 203 15.58 10.82 -12.23
C SER A 203 14.64 10.64 -11.06
N ASP A 204 14.45 9.38 -10.62
CA ASP A 204 13.68 9.04 -9.43
C ASP A 204 14.54 8.96 -8.17
N LYS A 205 15.85 9.19 -8.27
CA LYS A 205 16.78 9.10 -7.14
C LYS A 205 16.40 10.05 -6.01
N GLY A 206 16.00 9.49 -4.89
CA GLY A 206 15.58 10.22 -3.68
C GLY A 206 14.19 10.83 -3.78
N SER A 207 13.46 10.71 -4.89
CA SER A 207 12.07 11.20 -4.99
C SER A 207 11.11 10.37 -4.15
N GLU A 208 11.32 9.07 -4.01
CA GLU A 208 10.50 8.20 -3.16
C GLU A 208 10.57 8.60 -1.68
N LYS A 209 11.76 8.85 -1.13
CA LYS A 209 11.89 9.38 0.23
C LYS A 209 11.22 10.75 0.42
N LYS A 210 11.30 11.62 -0.60
CA LYS A 210 10.63 12.93 -0.56
C LYS A 210 9.11 12.77 -0.60
N ALA A 211 8.60 11.88 -1.44
CA ALA A 211 7.18 11.54 -1.46
C ALA A 211 6.73 10.96 -0.12
N ALA A 212 7.49 10.02 0.45
CA ALA A 212 7.21 9.45 1.75
C ALA A 212 7.16 10.52 2.86
N LYS A 213 8.06 11.52 2.85
CA LYS A 213 8.02 12.62 3.82
C LYS A 213 6.78 13.51 3.67
N ARG A 214 6.37 13.82 2.42
CA ARG A 214 5.12 14.53 2.19
C ARG A 214 3.92 13.72 2.65
N LEU A 215 3.94 12.41 2.42
CA LEU A 215 2.91 11.49 2.89
C LEU A 215 2.83 11.49 4.42
N LEU A 216 3.96 11.36 5.12
CA LEU A 216 4.01 11.39 6.59
C LEU A 216 3.49 12.72 7.15
N HIS A 217 3.79 13.84 6.49
CA HIS A 217 3.27 15.15 6.90
C HIS A 217 1.73 15.20 6.80
N ARG A 218 1.13 14.73 5.70
CA ARG A 218 -0.33 14.66 5.58
C ARG A 218 -0.97 13.69 6.58
N ILE A 219 -0.30 12.58 6.89
CA ILE A 219 -0.72 11.63 7.94
C ILE A 219 -0.82 12.35 9.28
N ASP A 220 0.16 13.21 9.62
CA ASP A 220 0.17 14.00 10.82
C ASP A 220 -0.96 15.03 10.84
N GLU A 221 -1.11 15.80 9.76
CA GLU A 221 -2.18 16.80 9.61
C GLU A 221 -3.58 16.19 9.76
N ASN A 222 -3.77 14.94 9.32
CA ASN A 222 -5.03 14.22 9.42
C ASN A 222 -5.14 13.34 10.68
N HIS A 223 -4.21 13.45 11.62
CA HIS A 223 -4.15 12.66 12.87
C HIS A 223 -4.18 11.14 12.68
N LEU A 224 -3.76 10.64 11.51
CA LEU A 224 -3.75 9.20 11.23
C LEU A 224 -2.62 8.46 11.96
N PHE A 225 -1.64 9.16 12.55
CA PHE A 225 -0.68 8.55 13.46
C PHE A 225 -1.31 7.97 14.71
N ASP A 226 -2.50 8.45 15.11
CA ASP A 226 -3.28 7.84 16.19
C ASP A 226 -3.68 6.38 15.90
N LEU A 227 -3.57 5.96 14.63
CA LEU A 227 -3.90 4.61 14.18
C LEU A 227 -2.70 3.64 14.17
N MET A 228 -1.47 4.11 14.45
CA MET A 228 -0.27 3.29 14.36
C MET A 228 0.75 3.59 15.46
N ASP A 229 1.54 2.61 15.81
CA ASP A 229 2.57 2.69 16.86
C ASP A 229 3.98 2.53 16.25
N VAL A 230 4.09 1.81 15.15
CA VAL A 230 5.34 1.47 14.48
C VAL A 230 5.22 1.71 12.98
N ILE A 231 6.26 2.25 12.34
CA ILE A 231 6.39 2.27 10.88
C ILE A 231 7.57 1.38 10.48
N VAL A 232 7.27 0.39 9.62
CA VAL A 232 8.25 -0.54 9.07
C VAL A 232 8.54 -0.22 7.60
N CYS A 233 9.83 -0.05 7.27
CA CYS A 233 10.26 0.32 5.94
C CYS A 233 11.33 -0.63 5.40
N ASP A 234 11.52 -0.59 4.08
CA ASP A 234 12.63 -1.30 3.45
C ASP A 234 13.97 -0.53 3.60
N ALA A 235 15.06 -1.09 3.04
CA ALA A 235 16.39 -0.51 3.15
C ALA A 235 16.57 0.82 2.37
N LEU A 236 15.65 1.19 1.50
CA LEU A 236 15.69 2.49 0.81
C LEU A 236 15.53 3.65 1.81
N TYR A 237 14.72 3.44 2.84
CA TYR A 237 14.41 4.43 3.87
C TYR A 237 15.41 4.45 5.04
N ALA A 238 16.39 3.52 5.05
CA ALA A 238 17.38 3.44 6.12
C ALA A 238 18.38 4.62 6.05
N ASP A 239 17.96 5.77 6.54
CA ASP A 239 18.83 6.92 6.78
C ASP A 239 18.39 7.71 8.03
N ALA A 240 19.37 8.43 8.62
CA ALA A 240 19.19 9.14 9.88
C ALA A 240 18.10 10.20 9.83
N ASP A 241 17.99 10.93 8.73
CA ASP A 241 17.02 11.98 8.54
C ASP A 241 15.59 11.41 8.48
N PHE A 242 15.40 10.25 7.84
CA PHE A 242 14.11 9.59 7.80
C PHE A 242 13.73 8.99 9.17
N ILE A 243 14.67 8.36 9.88
CA ILE A 243 14.48 7.88 11.26
C ILE A 243 14.00 9.03 12.16
N THR A 244 14.72 10.16 12.14
CA THR A 244 14.38 11.35 12.93
C THR A 244 13.00 11.92 12.55
N THR A 245 12.67 11.91 11.26
CA THR A 245 11.36 12.38 10.78
C THR A 245 10.23 11.52 11.35
N VAL A 246 10.33 10.20 11.29
CA VAL A 246 9.30 9.30 11.84
C VAL A 246 9.18 9.45 13.36
N GLN A 247 10.33 9.54 14.09
CA GLN A 247 10.31 9.76 15.54
C GLN A 247 9.67 11.10 15.94
N SER A 248 9.82 12.15 15.13
CA SER A 248 9.22 13.45 15.45
C SER A 248 7.69 13.42 15.49
N TYR A 249 7.08 12.40 14.91
CA TYR A 249 5.64 12.14 14.99
C TYR A 249 5.26 11.19 16.14
N GLY A 250 6.20 10.80 17.00
CA GLY A 250 5.95 9.88 18.10
C GLY A 250 5.83 8.41 17.69
N ILE A 251 6.21 8.07 16.46
CA ILE A 251 6.11 6.73 15.90
C ILE A 251 7.47 6.02 15.93
N ILE A 252 7.47 4.73 16.21
CA ILE A 252 8.67 3.90 16.26
C ILE A 252 9.12 3.54 14.84
N PRO A 253 10.30 4.01 14.34
CA PRO A 253 10.81 3.61 13.04
C PRO A 253 11.55 2.27 13.14
N VAL A 254 11.17 1.31 12.30
CA VAL A 254 11.87 0.02 12.15
C VAL A 254 12.24 -0.16 10.69
N MET A 255 13.53 -0.13 10.36
CA MET A 255 13.99 -0.12 8.99
C MET A 255 14.90 -1.29 8.68
N ARG A 256 14.68 -1.92 7.54
CA ARG A 256 15.61 -2.95 7.06
C ARG A 256 16.93 -2.30 6.67
N ILE A 257 18.05 -2.93 7.02
CA ILE A 257 19.38 -2.50 6.59
C ILE A 257 20.04 -3.60 5.75
N LYS A 258 20.56 -3.24 4.57
CA LYS A 258 21.13 -4.17 3.59
C LYS A 258 22.56 -3.79 3.16
N GLN A 259 22.94 -2.53 3.35
CA GLN A 259 24.21 -2.01 2.83
C GLN A 259 25.35 -2.27 3.81
N GLU A 260 26.24 -3.18 3.45
CA GLU A 260 27.41 -3.56 4.27
C GLU A 260 28.46 -2.44 4.38
N ASN A 261 28.42 -1.43 3.50
CA ASN A 261 29.35 -0.31 3.52
C ASN A 261 28.97 0.82 4.49
N TYR A 262 27.86 0.74 5.17
CA TYR A 262 27.53 1.68 6.24
C TYR A 262 28.45 1.48 7.45
N ASN A 263 28.94 2.56 8.06
CA ASN A 263 29.82 2.49 9.24
C ASN A 263 29.20 1.66 10.37
N ILE A 264 27.88 1.78 10.59
CA ILE A 264 27.15 0.99 11.58
C ILE A 264 27.23 -0.51 11.29
N MET A 265 27.32 -0.90 10.02
CA MET A 265 27.47 -2.32 9.65
C MET A 265 28.89 -2.82 9.90
N GLN A 266 29.90 -1.96 9.83
CA GLN A 266 31.26 -2.30 10.23
C GLN A 266 31.30 -2.53 11.74
N GLU A 267 30.70 -1.65 12.55
CA GLU A 267 30.56 -1.83 14.00
C GLU A 267 29.85 -3.15 14.34
N VAL A 268 28.72 -3.47 13.67
CA VAL A 268 28.01 -4.75 13.83
C VAL A 268 28.89 -5.94 13.48
N ASN A 269 29.66 -5.88 12.40
CA ASN A 269 30.55 -6.97 11.97
C ASN A 269 31.68 -7.20 12.99
N ASP A 270 32.28 -6.14 13.54
CA ASP A 270 33.28 -6.22 14.59
C ASP A 270 32.70 -6.84 15.86
N LEU A 271 31.52 -6.38 16.29
CA LEU A 271 30.83 -6.90 17.46
C LEU A 271 30.33 -8.34 17.27
N SER A 272 30.08 -8.78 16.04
CA SER A 272 29.50 -10.10 15.74
C SER A 272 30.41 -11.28 16.19
N GLN A 273 31.71 -11.01 16.40
CA GLN A 273 32.66 -12.00 16.96
C GLN A 273 32.48 -12.20 18.46
N HIS A 274 31.87 -11.24 19.15
CA HIS A 274 31.70 -11.22 20.60
C HIS A 274 30.25 -11.39 21.05
N VAL A 275 29.27 -11.10 20.19
CA VAL A 275 27.83 -11.22 20.50
C VAL A 275 27.32 -12.58 20.07
N SER A 276 26.92 -13.38 21.05
CA SER A 276 26.33 -14.70 20.81
C SER A 276 24.86 -14.57 20.35
N PHE A 277 24.32 -15.62 19.74
CA PHE A 277 22.88 -15.71 19.52
C PHE A 277 22.15 -15.71 20.87
N SER A 278 21.26 -14.77 21.06
CA SER A 278 20.57 -14.53 22.35
C SER A 278 19.32 -15.38 22.53
N ARG A 279 18.76 -15.88 21.44
CA ARG A 279 17.50 -16.63 21.43
C ARG A 279 17.43 -17.54 20.23
N GLU A 280 16.82 -18.70 20.42
CA GLU A 280 16.40 -19.60 19.34
C GLU A 280 14.88 -19.76 19.40
N ASP A 281 14.24 -19.85 18.25
CA ASP A 281 12.80 -20.01 18.09
C ASP A 281 12.51 -20.94 16.92
N TYR A 282 11.37 -21.62 16.92
CA TYR A 282 10.96 -22.50 15.84
C TYR A 282 9.48 -22.26 15.47
N ASP A 283 9.25 -21.92 14.22
CA ASP A 283 7.92 -21.84 13.65
C ASP A 283 7.50 -23.22 13.15
N TYR A 284 6.56 -23.85 13.87
CA TYR A 284 6.06 -25.18 13.54
C TYR A 284 5.19 -25.19 12.27
N GLU A 285 4.51 -24.09 11.96
CA GLU A 285 3.66 -24.01 10.77
C GLU A 285 4.53 -23.87 9.50
N ARG A 286 5.49 -22.99 9.53
CA ARG A 286 6.42 -22.74 8.40
C ARG A 286 7.61 -23.69 8.36
N LYS A 287 7.86 -24.42 9.45
CA LYS A 287 9.03 -25.31 9.65
C LYS A 287 10.34 -24.56 9.46
N ILE A 288 10.46 -23.40 10.10
CA ILE A 288 11.61 -22.51 10.03
C ILE A 288 12.21 -22.37 11.44
N SER A 289 13.54 -22.55 11.55
CA SER A 289 14.28 -22.22 12.75
C SER A 289 14.82 -20.81 12.68
N TYR A 290 14.70 -20.07 13.76
CA TYR A 290 15.18 -18.70 13.87
C TYR A 290 16.24 -18.59 14.96
N ARG A 291 17.27 -17.80 14.70
CA ARG A 291 18.26 -17.37 15.69
C ARG A 291 18.46 -15.87 15.59
N TYR A 292 18.63 -15.22 16.73
CA TYR A 292 18.70 -13.77 16.84
C TYR A 292 20.00 -13.32 17.46
N ARG A 293 20.59 -12.24 16.95
CA ARG A 293 21.60 -11.44 17.61
C ARG A 293 21.10 -10.02 17.76
N ILE A 294 21.38 -9.40 18.90
CA ILE A 294 20.99 -8.03 19.20
C ILE A 294 22.27 -7.24 19.41
N PHE A 295 22.41 -6.15 18.70
CA PHE A 295 23.50 -5.20 18.81
C PHE A 295 22.94 -3.90 19.33
N GLU A 296 23.26 -3.57 20.57
CA GLU A 296 22.74 -2.41 21.29
C GLU A 296 23.77 -1.30 21.37
N HIS A 297 23.31 -0.09 21.64
CA HIS A 297 24.13 1.10 21.85
C HIS A 297 25.07 1.47 20.70
N LEU A 298 24.65 1.17 19.47
CA LEU A 298 25.42 1.48 18.27
C LEU A 298 25.45 2.99 18.00
N THR A 299 26.65 3.52 17.68
CA THR A 299 26.87 4.98 17.51
C THR A 299 27.59 5.36 16.22
N SER A 300 28.01 4.39 15.41
CA SER A 300 28.82 4.65 14.21
C SER A 300 28.03 5.30 13.05
N TRP A 301 26.73 5.46 13.16
CA TRP A 301 25.96 6.18 12.16
C TRP A 301 26.05 7.69 12.42
N LYS A 302 27.10 8.32 11.93
CA LYS A 302 27.51 9.69 12.25
C LYS A 302 26.45 10.77 12.06
N THR A 303 25.49 10.56 11.16
CA THR A 303 24.41 11.52 10.87
C THR A 303 23.22 11.37 11.83
N TYR A 304 23.16 10.30 12.60
CA TYR A 304 22.17 10.09 13.65
C TYR A 304 22.78 10.34 15.00
N LYS A 305 22.17 11.17 15.84
CA LYS A 305 22.75 11.65 17.09
C LYS A 305 22.57 10.71 18.27
N GLU A 306 21.50 9.95 18.24
CA GLU A 306 21.14 9.01 19.31
C GLU A 306 21.73 7.62 19.04
N GLN A 307 21.63 6.72 20.00
CA GLN A 307 22.04 5.34 19.85
C GLN A 307 21.02 4.53 19.09
N LEU A 308 21.51 3.53 18.36
CA LEU A 308 20.71 2.60 17.59
C LEU A 308 20.85 1.18 18.12
N CYS A 309 19.80 0.41 17.89
CA CYS A 309 19.79 -1.03 18.08
C CYS A 309 19.62 -1.71 16.71
N ILE A 310 20.35 -2.81 16.50
CA ILE A 310 20.15 -3.69 15.33
C ILE A 310 19.80 -5.08 15.83
N VAL A 311 18.70 -5.60 15.31
CA VAL A 311 18.33 -7.01 15.44
C VAL A 311 18.69 -7.71 14.15
N GLU A 312 19.56 -8.71 14.27
CA GLU A 312 19.94 -9.62 13.19
C GLU A 312 19.18 -10.94 13.36
N ILE A 313 18.49 -11.35 12.31
CA ILE A 313 17.66 -12.55 12.27
C ILE A 313 18.25 -13.53 11.28
N HIS A 314 18.54 -14.72 11.73
CA HIS A 314 18.96 -15.84 10.89
C HIS A 314 17.82 -16.84 10.79
N GLU A 315 17.39 -17.11 9.58
CA GLU A 315 16.32 -18.06 9.25
C GLU A 315 16.96 -19.29 8.60
N GLN A 316 16.62 -20.47 9.09
CA GLN A 316 16.98 -21.74 8.49
C GLN A 316 15.73 -22.45 8.03
N LEU A 317 15.55 -22.53 6.71
CA LEU A 317 14.44 -23.18 6.05
C LEU A 317 14.57 -24.71 6.14
N HIS A 318 13.45 -25.41 5.99
CA HIS A 318 13.41 -26.88 6.03
C HIS A 318 14.26 -27.55 4.93
N ASP A 319 14.52 -26.88 3.81
CA ASP A 319 15.39 -27.35 2.73
C ASP A 319 16.89 -27.08 2.98
N GLY A 320 17.25 -26.58 4.17
CA GLY A 320 18.60 -26.27 4.59
C GLY A 320 19.10 -24.90 4.12
N LYS A 321 18.33 -24.16 3.32
CA LYS A 321 18.71 -22.80 2.95
C LYS A 321 18.66 -21.87 4.15
N THR A 322 19.57 -20.92 4.18
CA THR A 322 19.64 -19.90 5.22
C THR A 322 19.37 -18.51 4.61
N GLN A 323 18.65 -17.69 5.34
CA GLN A 323 18.44 -16.28 5.02
C GLN A 323 18.84 -15.43 6.21
N GLN A 324 19.23 -14.19 5.95
CA GLN A 324 19.58 -13.22 6.98
C GLN A 324 18.87 -11.90 6.72
N ALA A 325 18.33 -11.35 7.79
CA ALA A 325 17.73 -10.02 7.77
C ALA A 325 18.26 -9.20 8.95
N ARG A 326 18.46 -7.89 8.73
CA ARG A 326 18.88 -6.95 9.78
C ARG A 326 17.91 -5.78 9.80
N TRP A 327 17.48 -5.43 11.00
CA TRP A 327 16.53 -4.35 11.24
C TRP A 327 17.12 -3.37 12.24
N VAL A 328 17.11 -2.09 11.90
CA VAL A 328 17.64 -1.01 12.72
C VAL A 328 16.48 -0.15 13.25
N PHE A 329 16.59 0.26 14.49
CA PHE A 329 15.68 1.16 15.17
C PHE A 329 16.38 1.89 16.32
N PRO A 330 15.83 3.01 16.85
CA PRO A 330 16.41 3.73 17.96
C PRO A 330 16.51 2.88 19.23
N GLN A 331 17.63 3.01 19.96
CA GLN A 331 17.94 2.22 21.16
C GLN A 331 16.87 2.33 22.26
N GLU A 332 16.22 3.48 22.38
CA GLU A 332 15.18 3.73 23.40
C GLU A 332 14.00 2.74 23.32
N TYR A 333 13.77 2.15 22.15
CA TYR A 333 12.69 1.15 21.93
C TYR A 333 13.16 -0.30 22.08
N ALA A 334 14.43 -0.56 22.40
CA ALA A 334 14.97 -1.92 22.46
C ALA A 334 14.27 -2.82 23.49
N THR A 335 13.76 -2.26 24.57
CA THR A 335 12.99 -3.02 25.59
C THR A 335 11.55 -3.36 25.13
N GLN A 336 10.98 -2.57 24.23
CA GLN A 336 9.63 -2.78 23.69
C GLN A 336 9.65 -3.71 22.47
N LEU A 337 10.71 -3.62 21.66
CA LEU A 337 10.85 -4.35 20.40
C LEU A 337 11.68 -5.62 20.58
N LEU A 338 11.05 -6.66 21.11
CA LEU A 338 11.68 -7.98 21.18
C LEU A 338 11.99 -8.49 19.76
N PRO A 339 13.09 -9.26 19.58
CA PRO A 339 13.52 -9.77 18.26
C PRO A 339 12.42 -10.52 17.50
N VAL A 340 11.55 -11.24 18.21
CA VAL A 340 10.41 -11.95 17.63
C VAL A 340 9.40 -10.98 17.03
N LEU A 341 9.13 -9.83 17.68
CA LEU A 341 8.26 -8.77 17.15
C LEU A 341 8.87 -8.14 15.90
N VAL A 342 10.16 -7.81 15.95
CA VAL A 342 10.86 -7.22 14.79
C VAL A 342 10.83 -8.16 13.58
N ARG A 343 10.98 -9.48 13.81
CA ARG A 343 10.78 -10.50 12.77
C ARG A 343 9.37 -10.46 12.21
N GLU A 344 8.37 -10.44 13.09
CA GLU A 344 6.96 -10.42 12.68
C GLU A 344 6.62 -9.19 11.85
N PHE A 345 7.10 -8.02 12.24
CA PHE A 345 6.94 -6.78 11.48
C PHE A 345 7.54 -6.88 10.08
N GLY A 346 8.76 -7.45 9.99
CA GLY A 346 9.41 -7.69 8.73
C GLY A 346 8.64 -8.65 7.82
N HIS A 347 8.07 -9.71 8.40
CA HIS A 347 7.24 -10.67 7.67
C HIS A 347 5.92 -10.04 7.19
N LEU A 348 5.24 -9.25 8.02
CA LEU A 348 3.99 -8.58 7.63
C LEU A 348 4.22 -7.59 6.50
N ARG A 349 5.29 -6.76 6.57
CA ARG A 349 5.64 -5.86 5.48
C ARG A 349 5.89 -6.63 4.17
N TRP A 350 6.60 -7.75 4.25
CA TRP A 350 6.90 -8.57 3.08
C TRP A 350 5.66 -9.31 2.55
N GLN A 351 4.75 -9.74 3.43
CA GLN A 351 3.47 -10.33 3.06
C GLN A 351 2.59 -9.34 2.32
N GLU A 352 2.57 -8.06 2.73
CA GLU A 352 1.89 -7.01 2.00
C GLU A 352 2.39 -6.90 0.56
N GLU A 353 3.71 -6.82 0.36
CA GLU A 353 4.32 -6.71 -0.96
C GLU A 353 4.02 -7.93 -1.85
N ILE A 354 4.17 -9.15 -1.30
CA ILE A 354 4.05 -10.39 -2.08
C ILE A 354 2.61 -10.87 -2.20
N ASN A 355 1.85 -10.87 -1.11
CA ASN A 355 0.52 -11.46 -1.12
C ASN A 355 -0.55 -10.44 -1.49
N GLU A 356 -0.58 -9.29 -0.83
CA GLU A 356 -1.68 -8.33 -1.04
C GLU A 356 -1.52 -7.56 -2.33
N PHE A 357 -0.37 -6.94 -2.59
CA PHE A 357 -0.15 -6.27 -3.88
C PHE A 357 -0.12 -7.26 -5.05
N LYS A 358 0.31 -8.50 -4.83
CA LYS A 358 0.23 -9.53 -5.85
C LYS A 358 -1.21 -9.96 -6.12
N LEU A 359 -2.02 -10.21 -5.08
CA LEU A 359 -3.45 -10.49 -5.21
C LEU A 359 -4.19 -9.31 -5.83
N ALA A 360 -3.90 -8.09 -5.35
CA ALA A 360 -4.42 -6.87 -5.92
C ALA A 360 -4.06 -6.72 -7.41
N ASN A 361 -2.84 -7.08 -7.79
CA ASN A 361 -2.44 -7.04 -9.19
C ASN A 361 -3.11 -8.15 -10.01
N GLN A 362 -3.34 -9.32 -9.44
CA GLN A 362 -4.02 -10.43 -10.12
C GLN A 362 -5.52 -10.16 -10.33
N HIS A 363 -6.21 -9.57 -9.37
CA HIS A 363 -7.67 -9.40 -9.38
C HIS A 363 -8.12 -7.97 -9.69
N LEU A 364 -7.44 -6.96 -9.18
CA LEU A 364 -7.76 -5.55 -9.39
C LEU A 364 -6.80 -4.86 -10.38
N HIS A 365 -5.81 -5.59 -10.89
CA HIS A 365 -4.78 -5.03 -11.78
C HIS A 365 -4.20 -3.72 -11.24
N ILE A 366 -3.76 -3.71 -9.95
CA ILE A 366 -3.39 -2.49 -9.23
C ILE A 366 -2.30 -1.69 -9.94
N LYS A 367 -1.35 -2.38 -10.59
CA LYS A 367 -0.26 -1.76 -11.34
C LYS A 367 -0.68 -1.21 -12.70
N HIS A 368 -1.90 -1.52 -13.16
CA HIS A 368 -2.39 -1.08 -14.47
C HIS A 368 -3.19 0.20 -14.34
N MET A 369 -2.85 1.21 -15.14
CA MET A 369 -3.59 2.46 -15.23
C MET A 369 -4.71 2.36 -16.27
N LEU A 370 -5.91 2.73 -15.87
CA LEU A 370 -7.07 2.73 -16.77
C LEU A 370 -7.10 3.96 -17.67
N HIS A 371 -6.54 5.06 -17.18
CA HIS A 371 -6.47 6.34 -17.87
C HIS A 371 -5.22 7.11 -17.42
N HIS A 372 -4.49 7.72 -18.38
CA HIS A 372 -3.21 8.40 -18.16
C HIS A 372 -3.42 9.91 -17.97
N GLU A 373 -4.02 10.28 -16.85
CA GLU A 373 -4.19 11.66 -16.40
C GLU A 373 -3.94 11.68 -14.87
N PRO A 374 -3.28 12.71 -14.30
CA PRO A 374 -2.83 12.74 -12.92
C PRO A 374 -3.90 12.43 -11.87
N ASN A 375 -5.05 13.09 -11.93
CA ASN A 375 -6.15 12.86 -10.99
C ASN A 375 -6.74 11.46 -11.15
N SER A 376 -6.94 11.04 -12.39
CA SER A 376 -7.46 9.71 -12.72
C SER A 376 -6.56 8.59 -12.18
N ILE A 377 -5.24 8.74 -12.27
CA ILE A 377 -4.28 7.76 -11.75
C ILE A 377 -4.45 7.60 -10.25
N GLN A 378 -4.52 8.72 -9.52
CA GLN A 378 -4.66 8.71 -8.06
C GLN A 378 -6.02 8.14 -7.63
N ILE A 379 -7.11 8.54 -8.30
CA ILE A 379 -8.45 8.05 -7.99
C ILE A 379 -8.57 6.55 -8.25
N PHE A 380 -8.08 6.04 -9.38
CA PHE A 380 -8.13 4.60 -9.66
C PHE A 380 -7.27 3.80 -8.70
N LEU A 381 -6.11 4.30 -8.30
CA LEU A 381 -5.31 3.65 -7.29
C LEU A 381 -6.04 3.65 -5.94
N PHE A 382 -6.58 4.79 -5.52
CA PHE A 382 -7.38 4.91 -4.32
C PHE A 382 -8.55 3.90 -4.30
N LEU A 383 -9.36 3.85 -5.36
CA LEU A 383 -10.49 2.94 -5.43
C LEU A 383 -10.09 1.46 -5.32
N LYS A 384 -8.98 1.07 -5.92
CA LYS A 384 -8.45 -0.30 -5.83
C LYS A 384 -7.97 -0.62 -4.41
N LEU A 385 -7.24 0.30 -3.78
CA LEU A 385 -6.76 0.15 -2.40
C LEU A 385 -7.92 0.17 -1.39
N PHE A 386 -8.94 0.97 -1.66
CA PHE A 386 -10.19 1.00 -0.88
C PHE A 386 -10.90 -0.36 -0.91
N VAL A 387 -11.05 -0.99 -2.08
CA VAL A 387 -11.63 -2.35 -2.20
C VAL A 387 -10.81 -3.36 -1.39
N LEU A 388 -9.49 -3.31 -1.44
CA LEU A 388 -8.62 -4.20 -0.67
C LEU A 388 -8.79 -4.03 0.83
N THR A 389 -8.84 -2.79 1.30
CA THR A 389 -9.10 -2.47 2.71
C THR A 389 -10.39 -3.13 3.20
N PHE A 390 -11.47 -2.91 2.46
CA PHE A 390 -12.76 -3.47 2.88
C PHE A 390 -12.84 -4.98 2.71
N PHE A 391 -12.11 -5.55 1.77
CA PHE A 391 -11.94 -7.01 1.72
C PHE A 391 -11.20 -7.55 2.94
N SER A 392 -10.12 -6.89 3.39
CA SER A 392 -9.39 -7.26 4.60
C SER A 392 -10.26 -7.13 5.86
N LEU A 393 -11.04 -6.05 5.97
CA LEU A 393 -12.00 -5.85 7.05
C LEU A 393 -13.10 -6.93 7.05
N PHE A 394 -13.66 -7.23 5.88
CA PHE A 394 -14.66 -8.29 5.73
C PHE A 394 -14.13 -9.65 6.18
N VAL A 395 -12.92 -10.01 5.76
CA VAL A 395 -12.26 -11.27 6.16
C VAL A 395 -12.02 -11.28 7.67
N ALA A 396 -11.57 -10.16 8.25
CA ALA A 396 -11.32 -10.05 9.68
C ALA A 396 -12.58 -10.25 10.53
N GLN A 397 -13.71 -9.71 10.08
CA GLN A 397 -14.96 -9.67 10.85
C GLN A 397 -15.88 -10.87 10.59
N HIS A 398 -15.99 -11.31 9.34
CA HIS A 398 -17.00 -12.28 8.90
C HIS A 398 -16.42 -13.63 8.53
N GLU A 399 -15.15 -13.69 8.10
CA GLU A 399 -14.54 -14.90 7.57
C GLU A 399 -13.17 -15.23 8.17
N PRO A 400 -13.05 -15.35 9.51
CA PRO A 400 -11.75 -15.62 10.16
C PRO A 400 -11.05 -16.90 9.64
N ARG A 401 -11.82 -17.81 9.03
CA ARG A 401 -11.28 -19.05 8.45
C ARG A 401 -10.50 -18.82 7.15
N LEU A 402 -10.79 -17.72 6.43
CA LEU A 402 -10.04 -17.35 5.24
C LEU A 402 -8.66 -16.80 5.58
N GLN A 403 -8.49 -16.23 6.77
CA GLN A 403 -7.20 -15.75 7.27
C GLN A 403 -6.14 -16.86 7.27
N LYS A 404 -6.53 -18.10 7.63
CA LYS A 404 -5.61 -19.27 7.66
C LYS A 404 -5.18 -19.77 6.27
N LYS A 405 -5.90 -19.42 5.21
CA LYS A 405 -5.57 -19.84 3.83
C LYS A 405 -4.65 -18.88 3.10
N HIS A 406 -4.54 -17.63 3.55
CA HIS A 406 -3.66 -16.62 2.95
C HIS A 406 -2.27 -16.60 3.59
N ILE A 407 -2.05 -17.38 4.66
CA ILE A 407 -0.74 -17.55 5.32
C ILE A 407 0.08 -18.69 4.67
N LEU A 408 -0.46 -19.35 3.68
CA LEU A 408 0.20 -20.37 2.85
C LEU A 408 0.54 -19.79 1.48
#